data_526fc8a216898a43e3dbb4b501785a95
#
_entry.id   526fc8a216898a43e3dbb4b501785a95
#
_cell.length_a   1.000
_cell.length_b   1.000
_cell.length_c   1.000
_cell.angle_alpha   90.00
_cell.angle_beta   90.00
_cell.angle_gamma   90.00
#
_symmetry.space_group_name_H-M   'P 1'
#
loop_
_entity.id
_entity.type
_entity.pdbx_description
1 polymer ?
#
loop_
_entity_poly.entity_id
_entity_poly.type
_entity_poly.pdbx_seq_one_letter_code
_entity_poly.pdbx_strand_id
1 'polypeptide(L)'
;MPKPSAPLKQKRVTADGPCPVMRSCGGCTWLGMPYRKQLARKQQATEELFAPLIARHQWDVSIDPVRGMGGCAGEGSLPAPRAFRYKAVTPFAPSQHGGVRCGFFARGTHRIVHVPDCIVEAPDARHILNAVAHAAESYRIPAYNEDTHRGLLRYAVLRMGWRTDEAMLTLVTSQRQLPRYRAFIEALQRIDGRITTIAQNVNPRVTNAILGNDTRILFGRTHLRDQLLGCTFDISPTAFYQTNPAQTEVLYQLAIDGMGLEEGDVLMDAYCGSGTIGLCAAQAASDAGVNVQVIGVERNAAGIADAKRNAQLNNLEQCARFINDDATSYMKRAAELGERVDVLCFDPPRAGSTPACLDATCAMAPRRIVYVSCNPQTQVRDIEHLARGGYRLTRLTPVDMFPHTEHVETVAVLERA
;
A
#
# COMPACT_ATOMS: atom_id res chain seq x y z
N MET A 1 17.98 -25.92 30.58
CA MET A 1 17.01 -25.22 29.70
C MET A 1 15.99 -24.53 30.57
N PRO A 2 15.81 -23.19 30.50
CA PRO A 2 14.76 -22.54 31.26
C PRO A 2 13.40 -22.91 30.66
N LYS A 3 12.43 -23.26 31.51
CA LYS A 3 11.06 -23.52 31.11
C LYS A 3 10.48 -22.28 30.42
N PRO A 4 9.69 -22.41 29.33
CA PRO A 4 9.01 -21.29 28.74
C PRO A 4 8.02 -20.71 29.77
N SER A 5 8.13 -19.41 30.04
CA SER A 5 7.14 -18.68 30.85
C SER A 5 5.79 -18.77 30.15
N ALA A 6 4.74 -19.09 30.91
CA ALA A 6 3.38 -19.18 30.40
C ALA A 6 2.98 -17.84 29.74
N PRO A 7 2.27 -17.87 28.59
CA PRO A 7 1.82 -16.66 27.93
C PRO A 7 0.92 -15.87 28.86
N LEU A 8 1.27 -14.62 29.11
CA LEU A 8 0.41 -13.65 29.80
C LEU A 8 -0.94 -13.62 29.08
N LYS A 9 -2.02 -13.99 29.77
CA LYS A 9 -3.39 -13.84 29.29
C LYS A 9 -3.71 -12.35 29.15
N GLN A 10 -3.29 -11.73 28.04
CA GLN A 10 -3.73 -10.38 27.71
C GLN A 10 -5.21 -10.45 27.32
N LYS A 11 -6.05 -9.62 27.94
CA LYS A 11 -7.46 -9.48 27.53
C LYS A 11 -7.46 -8.97 26.09
N ARG A 12 -7.94 -9.77 25.15
CA ARG A 12 -8.21 -9.32 23.78
C ARG A 12 -9.18 -8.14 23.85
N VAL A 13 -8.91 -7.09 23.07
CA VAL A 13 -9.90 -6.04 22.85
C VAL A 13 -11.10 -6.71 22.17
N THR A 14 -12.28 -6.60 22.76
CA THR A 14 -13.49 -7.13 22.12
C THR A 14 -13.68 -6.47 20.77
N ALA A 15 -14.29 -7.17 19.80
CA ALA A 15 -14.52 -6.65 18.45
C ALA A 15 -15.08 -5.21 18.44
N ASP A 16 -15.83 -4.81 19.47
CA ASP A 16 -16.48 -3.50 19.61
C ASP A 16 -15.81 -2.57 20.65
N GLY A 17 -14.72 -3.02 21.29
CA GLY A 17 -14.04 -2.26 22.34
C GLY A 17 -13.28 -1.03 21.81
N PRO A 18 -13.11 0.03 22.64
CA PRO A 18 -12.32 1.20 22.26
C PRO A 18 -10.83 0.85 22.14
N CYS A 19 -10.09 1.63 21.35
CA CYS A 19 -8.64 1.50 21.26
C CYS A 19 -7.98 1.79 22.62
N PRO A 20 -7.19 0.86 23.19
CA PRO A 20 -6.63 1.02 24.55
C PRO A 20 -5.57 2.12 24.64
N VAL A 21 -5.00 2.53 23.51
CA VAL A 21 -3.88 3.50 23.43
C VAL A 21 -4.21 4.74 22.61
N MET A 22 -5.47 5.02 22.36
CA MET A 22 -5.92 6.11 21.47
C MET A 22 -5.28 7.47 21.80
N ARG A 23 -5.04 7.76 23.09
CA ARG A 23 -4.51 9.06 23.53
C ARG A 23 -2.97 9.17 23.41
N SER A 24 -2.26 8.05 23.34
CA SER A 24 -0.79 8.00 23.36
C SER A 24 -0.19 7.53 22.06
N CYS A 25 -0.92 6.76 21.24
CA CYS A 25 -0.49 6.28 19.95
C CYS A 25 -0.71 7.36 18.86
N GLY A 26 0.28 7.57 18.01
CA GLY A 26 0.21 8.54 16.90
C GLY A 26 -0.43 8.00 15.61
N GLY A 27 -0.90 6.74 15.59
CA GLY A 27 -1.28 6.06 14.34
C GLY A 27 -2.65 6.46 13.77
N CYS A 28 -3.59 6.89 14.60
CA CYS A 28 -4.97 7.22 14.19
C CYS A 28 -5.34 8.60 14.72
N THR A 29 -5.26 9.63 13.85
CA THR A 29 -5.47 11.03 14.26
C THR A 29 -6.94 11.39 14.47
N TRP A 30 -7.87 10.65 13.83
CA TRP A 30 -9.31 10.92 13.85
C TRP A 30 -10.15 9.82 14.53
N LEU A 31 -9.52 8.89 15.23
CA LEU A 31 -10.22 7.73 15.81
C LEU A 31 -11.38 8.11 16.75
N GLY A 32 -11.29 9.23 17.46
CA GLY A 32 -12.37 9.74 18.32
C GLY A 32 -13.53 10.42 17.57
N MET A 33 -13.42 10.58 16.26
CA MET A 33 -14.45 11.20 15.44
C MET A 33 -15.39 10.15 14.85
N PRO A 34 -16.73 10.32 14.92
CA PRO A 34 -17.67 9.42 14.24
C PRO A 34 -17.32 9.26 12.76
N TYR A 35 -17.38 8.04 12.23
CA TYR A 35 -16.89 7.73 10.89
C TYR A 35 -17.59 8.56 9.80
N ARG A 36 -18.91 8.74 9.91
CA ARG A 36 -19.66 9.63 9.02
C ARG A 36 -19.08 11.06 8.95
N LYS A 37 -18.61 11.59 10.09
CA LYS A 37 -17.98 12.92 10.12
C LYS A 37 -16.60 12.91 9.48
N GLN A 38 -15.87 11.79 9.56
CA GLN A 38 -14.59 11.65 8.86
C GLN A 38 -14.80 11.70 7.35
N LEU A 39 -15.78 10.95 6.82
CA LEU A 39 -16.12 10.95 5.38
C LEU A 39 -16.59 12.33 4.91
N ALA A 40 -17.48 13.00 5.67
CA ALA A 40 -17.94 14.35 5.33
C ALA A 40 -16.78 15.38 5.26
N ARG A 41 -15.80 15.29 6.18
CA ARG A 41 -14.62 16.17 6.12
C ARG A 41 -13.73 15.88 4.91
N LYS A 42 -13.55 14.58 4.56
CA LYS A 42 -12.79 14.21 3.37
C LYS A 42 -13.48 14.68 2.10
N GLN A 43 -14.80 14.56 2.04
CA GLN A 43 -15.62 15.09 0.94
C GLN A 43 -15.39 16.58 0.78
N GLN A 44 -15.66 17.34 1.83
CA GLN A 44 -15.51 18.80 1.83
C GLN A 44 -14.09 19.23 1.41
N ALA A 45 -13.06 18.62 2.00
CA ALA A 45 -11.67 18.93 1.67
C ALA A 45 -11.32 18.63 0.20
N THR A 46 -11.90 17.58 -0.38
CA THR A 46 -11.70 17.24 -1.80
C THR A 46 -12.43 18.26 -2.69
N GLU A 47 -13.69 18.57 -2.37
CA GLU A 47 -14.48 19.58 -3.11
C GLU A 47 -13.80 20.96 -3.10
N GLU A 48 -13.40 21.44 -1.93
CA GLU A 48 -12.70 22.72 -1.77
C GLU A 48 -11.39 22.77 -2.58
N LEU A 49 -10.66 21.64 -2.64
CA LEU A 49 -9.40 21.56 -3.34
C LEU A 49 -9.55 21.58 -4.87
N PHE A 50 -10.55 20.89 -5.41
CA PHE A 50 -10.74 20.78 -6.87
C PHE A 50 -11.65 21.87 -7.46
N ALA A 51 -12.49 22.53 -6.66
CA ALA A 51 -13.42 23.55 -7.14
C ALA A 51 -12.75 24.68 -7.96
N PRO A 52 -11.58 25.24 -7.57
CA PRO A 52 -10.92 26.28 -8.38
C PRO A 52 -10.46 25.80 -9.75
N LEU A 53 -10.02 24.52 -9.85
CA LEU A 53 -9.62 23.91 -11.11
C LEU A 53 -10.83 23.71 -12.03
N ILE A 54 -11.90 23.12 -11.51
CA ILE A 54 -13.15 22.85 -12.25
C ILE A 54 -13.76 24.16 -12.76
N ALA A 55 -13.82 25.19 -11.91
CA ALA A 55 -14.36 26.50 -12.28
C ALA A 55 -13.52 27.19 -13.35
N ARG A 56 -12.20 27.14 -13.26
CA ARG A 56 -11.28 27.75 -14.23
C ARG A 56 -11.47 27.21 -15.65
N HIS A 57 -11.64 25.89 -15.76
CA HIS A 57 -11.81 25.22 -17.03
C HIS A 57 -13.27 25.07 -17.46
N GLN A 58 -14.22 25.53 -16.64
CA GLN A 58 -15.67 25.45 -16.88
C GLN A 58 -16.14 24.00 -17.16
N TRP A 59 -15.53 23.04 -16.46
CA TRP A 59 -15.90 21.64 -16.60
C TRP A 59 -17.23 21.34 -15.91
N ASP A 60 -18.11 20.65 -16.61
CA ASP A 60 -19.34 20.10 -16.04
C ASP A 60 -19.04 18.75 -15.40
N VAL A 61 -18.42 18.78 -14.23
CA VAL A 61 -18.06 17.60 -13.46
C VAL A 61 -18.44 17.78 -11.99
N SER A 62 -19.13 16.80 -11.45
CA SER A 62 -19.39 16.67 -10.02
C SER A 62 -18.38 15.71 -9.38
N ILE A 63 -17.97 15.99 -8.15
CA ILE A 63 -17.14 15.09 -7.38
C ILE A 63 -18.04 14.03 -6.75
N ASP A 64 -17.77 12.77 -7.02
CA ASP A 64 -18.52 11.66 -6.44
C ASP A 64 -18.45 11.67 -4.90
N PRO A 65 -19.43 11.11 -4.20
CA PRO A 65 -19.34 10.89 -2.77
C PRO A 65 -18.14 10.01 -2.40
N VAL A 66 -17.41 10.37 -1.32
CA VAL A 66 -16.28 9.58 -0.81
C VAL A 66 -16.71 8.14 -0.60
N ARG A 67 -16.00 7.20 -1.23
CA ARG A 67 -16.16 5.77 -1.01
C ARG A 67 -15.50 5.37 0.32
N GLY A 68 -16.32 5.18 1.34
CA GLY A 68 -15.90 4.71 2.65
C GLY A 68 -15.97 3.20 2.79
N MET A 69 -15.46 2.68 3.91
CA MET A 69 -15.64 1.25 4.24
C MET A 69 -17.08 0.98 4.64
N GLY A 70 -17.74 0.13 3.85
CA GLY A 70 -19.15 -0.27 4.08
C GLY A 70 -20.20 0.73 3.62
N GLY A 71 -19.83 1.79 2.87
CA GLY A 71 -20.77 2.76 2.31
C GLY A 71 -20.13 4.07 1.88
N CYS A 72 -20.93 5.04 1.47
CA CYS A 72 -20.50 6.32 0.91
C CYS A 72 -20.73 7.49 1.87
N ALA A 73 -20.06 8.61 1.61
CA ALA A 73 -20.38 9.87 2.27
C ALA A 73 -21.84 10.26 1.99
N GLY A 74 -22.55 10.74 3.01
CA GLY A 74 -23.98 11.08 2.91
C GLY A 74 -24.94 9.94 3.23
N GLU A 75 -24.50 8.67 3.22
CA GLU A 75 -25.28 7.55 3.69
C GLU A 75 -25.45 7.54 5.23
N GLY A 76 -26.42 6.79 5.72
CA GLY A 76 -26.79 6.75 7.13
C GLY A 76 -25.67 6.41 8.12
N SER A 77 -25.96 5.73 9.21
CA SER A 77 -24.95 5.34 10.20
C SER A 77 -24.05 4.24 9.65
N LEU A 78 -22.76 4.53 9.51
CA LEU A 78 -21.74 3.55 9.14
C LEU A 78 -20.93 3.15 10.38
N PRO A 79 -20.65 1.86 10.58
CA PRO A 79 -19.78 1.41 11.66
C PRO A 79 -18.37 1.96 11.50
N ALA A 80 -17.69 2.20 12.61
CA ALA A 80 -16.29 2.62 12.57
C ALA A 80 -15.42 1.49 12.00
N PRO A 81 -14.61 1.74 10.96
CA PRO A 81 -13.78 0.72 10.34
C PRO A 81 -12.78 0.08 11.30
N ARG A 82 -12.62 -1.21 11.23
CA ARG A 82 -11.72 -2.01 12.07
C ARG A 82 -11.05 -3.07 11.22
N ALA A 83 -9.89 -3.57 11.68
CA ALA A 83 -9.19 -4.73 11.09
C ALA A 83 -8.93 -4.62 9.58
N PHE A 84 -8.65 -3.41 9.09
CA PHE A 84 -8.49 -3.16 7.66
C PHE A 84 -7.02 -3.08 7.21
N ARG A 85 -6.05 -3.00 8.14
CA ARG A 85 -4.62 -2.89 7.81
C ARG A 85 -3.95 -4.25 7.79
N TYR A 86 -3.78 -4.80 6.61
CA TYR A 86 -3.15 -6.12 6.39
C TYR A 86 -1.62 -6.05 6.25
N LYS A 87 -1.05 -4.86 6.29
CA LYS A 87 0.38 -4.63 6.46
C LYS A 87 0.61 -3.83 7.75
N ALA A 88 1.15 -4.48 8.76
CA ALA A 88 1.53 -3.89 10.02
C ALA A 88 3.04 -3.70 10.12
N VAL A 89 3.47 -2.55 10.62
CA VAL A 89 4.89 -2.24 10.84
C VAL A 89 5.08 -1.84 12.29
N THR A 90 6.04 -2.45 12.96
CA THR A 90 6.35 -2.13 14.35
C THR A 90 7.85 -1.83 14.53
N PRO A 91 8.23 -0.69 15.11
CA PRO A 91 9.59 -0.44 15.57
C PRO A 91 9.91 -1.24 16.84
N PHE A 92 11.18 -1.55 17.04
CA PHE A 92 11.70 -2.09 18.28
C PHE A 92 12.62 -1.08 18.97
N ALA A 93 12.63 -1.07 20.27
CA ALA A 93 13.59 -0.29 21.08
C ALA A 93 14.00 -1.06 22.33
N PRO A 94 15.18 -0.76 22.90
CA PRO A 94 15.58 -1.30 24.19
C PRO A 94 14.61 -0.88 25.29
N SER A 95 14.30 -1.79 26.21
CA SER A 95 13.60 -1.48 27.44
C SER A 95 14.57 -0.91 28.47
N GLN A 96 14.09 -0.08 29.40
CA GLN A 96 14.89 0.44 30.52
C GLN A 96 15.48 -0.67 31.40
N HIS A 97 14.89 -1.86 31.39
CA HIS A 97 15.33 -3.03 32.17
C HIS A 97 16.04 -4.09 31.33
N GLY A 98 16.55 -3.73 30.13
CA GLY A 98 17.31 -4.64 29.26
C GLY A 98 16.51 -5.56 28.36
N GLY A 99 15.18 -5.43 28.31
CA GLY A 99 14.29 -6.18 27.40
C GLY A 99 14.10 -5.49 26.04
N VAL A 100 13.21 -6.06 25.22
CA VAL A 100 12.81 -5.55 23.91
C VAL A 100 11.38 -5.01 23.96
N ARG A 101 11.20 -3.77 23.55
CA ARG A 101 9.87 -3.15 23.39
C ARG A 101 9.49 -3.05 21.91
N CYS A 102 8.22 -3.23 21.61
CA CYS A 102 7.65 -2.93 20.31
C CYS A 102 6.29 -2.22 20.46
N GLY A 103 5.82 -1.57 19.40
CA GLY A 103 4.57 -0.83 19.38
C GLY A 103 4.56 0.23 18.32
N PHE A 104 4.09 1.43 18.64
CA PHE A 104 4.17 2.60 17.77
C PHE A 104 4.95 3.72 18.43
N PHE A 105 5.56 4.58 17.65
CA PHE A 105 6.13 5.80 18.20
C PHE A 105 5.05 6.75 18.69
N ALA A 106 5.23 7.32 19.88
CA ALA A 106 4.45 8.46 20.31
C ALA A 106 4.70 9.63 19.36
N ARG A 107 3.68 10.42 19.09
CA ARG A 107 3.72 11.49 18.10
C ARG A 107 4.95 12.42 18.30
N GLY A 108 5.74 12.60 17.25
CA GLY A 108 6.92 13.46 17.24
C GLY A 108 8.10 12.95 18.05
N THR A 109 8.15 11.67 18.43
CA THR A 109 9.24 11.09 19.24
C THR A 109 9.61 9.68 18.76
N HIS A 110 10.76 9.15 19.22
CA HIS A 110 11.11 7.72 19.10
C HIS A 110 10.68 6.89 20.32
N ARG A 111 9.91 7.48 21.25
CA ARG A 111 9.40 6.74 22.41
C ARG A 111 8.32 5.75 21.99
N ILE A 112 8.55 4.46 22.22
CA ILE A 112 7.58 3.42 21.90
C ILE A 112 6.41 3.44 22.91
N VAL A 113 5.20 3.49 22.36
CA VAL A 113 3.95 3.19 23.06
C VAL A 113 3.68 1.71 22.82
N HIS A 114 3.70 0.94 23.90
CA HIS A 114 3.31 -0.47 23.82
C HIS A 114 1.83 -0.59 23.48
N VAL A 115 1.53 -1.40 22.46
CA VAL A 115 0.17 -1.62 21.96
C VAL A 115 -0.15 -3.10 22.15
N PRO A 116 -0.95 -3.45 23.15
CA PRO A 116 -1.30 -4.85 23.40
C PRO A 116 -2.18 -5.42 22.28
N ASP A 117 -3.05 -4.59 21.72
CA ASP A 117 -3.91 -4.90 20.59
C ASP A 117 -4.22 -3.64 19.78
N CYS A 118 -4.40 -3.78 18.47
CA CYS A 118 -4.66 -2.66 17.56
C CYS A 118 -5.94 -2.91 16.76
N ILE A 119 -6.91 -2.03 16.94
CA ILE A 119 -8.24 -2.16 16.32
C ILE A 119 -8.24 -2.01 14.78
N VAL A 120 -7.20 -1.44 14.20
CA VAL A 120 -7.12 -1.19 12.74
C VAL A 120 -6.25 -2.20 12.01
N GLU A 121 -5.35 -2.90 12.69
CA GLU A 121 -4.55 -3.96 12.09
C GLU A 121 -5.38 -5.22 11.85
N ALA A 122 -4.97 -6.04 10.88
CA ALA A 122 -5.59 -7.33 10.61
C ALA A 122 -5.67 -8.19 11.89
N PRO A 123 -6.65 -9.09 11.99
CA PRO A 123 -6.80 -9.96 13.16
C PRO A 123 -5.48 -10.66 13.50
N ASP A 124 -5.14 -10.69 14.78
CA ASP A 124 -3.92 -11.30 15.34
C ASP A 124 -2.59 -10.63 14.96
N ALA A 125 -2.55 -9.71 13.99
CA ALA A 125 -1.28 -9.09 13.54
C ALA A 125 -0.48 -8.47 14.69
N ARG A 126 -1.15 -7.76 15.60
CA ARG A 126 -0.48 -7.15 16.77
C ARG A 126 0.03 -8.20 17.76
N HIS A 127 -0.69 -9.29 17.96
CA HIS A 127 -0.24 -10.40 18.80
C HIS A 127 0.99 -11.08 18.25
N ILE A 128 1.04 -11.32 16.94
CA ILE A 128 2.22 -11.86 16.26
C ILE A 128 3.42 -10.94 16.46
N LEU A 129 3.26 -9.63 16.23
CA LEU A 129 4.36 -8.66 16.37
C LEU A 129 4.84 -8.53 17.82
N ASN A 130 3.95 -8.58 18.81
CA ASN A 130 4.32 -8.59 20.21
C ASN A 130 5.07 -9.89 20.58
N ALA A 131 4.66 -11.04 20.04
CA ALA A 131 5.36 -12.32 20.22
C ALA A 131 6.77 -12.31 19.59
N VAL A 132 6.96 -11.60 18.47
CA VAL A 132 8.30 -11.38 17.88
C VAL A 132 9.21 -10.63 18.86
N ALA A 133 8.70 -9.62 19.58
CA ALA A 133 9.48 -8.90 20.60
C ALA A 133 9.90 -9.83 21.75
N HIS A 134 8.98 -10.66 22.25
CA HIS A 134 9.29 -11.65 23.30
C HIS A 134 10.30 -12.71 22.84
N ALA A 135 10.17 -13.18 21.59
CA ALA A 135 11.16 -14.08 21.01
C ALA A 135 12.54 -13.40 20.91
N ALA A 136 12.60 -12.16 20.42
CA ALA A 136 13.83 -11.39 20.34
C ALA A 136 14.52 -11.26 21.71
N GLU A 137 13.76 -10.95 22.75
CA GLU A 137 14.27 -10.89 24.13
C GLU A 137 14.78 -12.25 24.60
N SER A 138 14.01 -13.31 24.44
CA SER A 138 14.37 -14.68 24.87
C SER A 138 15.65 -15.20 24.20
N TYR A 139 15.84 -14.85 22.94
CA TYR A 139 17.03 -15.24 22.15
C TYR A 139 18.16 -14.21 22.20
N ARG A 140 18.02 -13.15 23.02
CA ARG A 140 18.99 -12.08 23.20
C ARG A 140 19.36 -11.39 21.87
N ILE A 141 18.35 -11.13 21.03
CA ILE A 141 18.48 -10.29 19.84
C ILE A 141 18.33 -8.84 20.31
N PRO A 142 19.38 -8.00 20.26
CA PRO A 142 19.29 -6.66 20.80
C PRO A 142 18.41 -5.77 19.90
N ALA A 143 17.47 -5.05 20.51
CA ALA A 143 16.71 -4.05 19.79
C ALA A 143 17.61 -2.86 19.43
N TYR A 144 17.32 -2.24 18.28
CA TYR A 144 18.03 -1.04 17.82
C TYR A 144 17.51 0.19 18.56
N ASN A 145 18.41 1.07 18.93
CA ASN A 145 18.10 2.36 19.51
C ASN A 145 18.33 3.44 18.45
N GLU A 146 17.26 4.09 17.99
CA GLU A 146 17.31 5.10 16.92
C GLU A 146 18.04 6.39 17.36
N ASP A 147 18.15 6.67 18.67
CA ASP A 147 18.85 7.86 19.18
C ASP A 147 20.37 7.64 19.29
N THR A 148 20.80 6.42 19.64
CA THR A 148 22.23 6.08 19.78
C THR A 148 22.80 5.32 18.59
N HIS A 149 21.97 4.92 17.65
CA HIS A 149 22.31 4.12 16.46
C HIS A 149 22.98 2.77 16.78
N ARG A 150 22.62 2.16 17.94
CA ARG A 150 23.18 0.88 18.40
C ARG A 150 22.09 -0.18 18.55
N GLY A 151 22.46 -1.43 18.30
CA GLY A 151 21.56 -2.58 18.35
C GLY A 151 21.36 -3.20 16.98
N LEU A 152 20.47 -4.19 16.89
CA LEU A 152 20.32 -5.02 15.70
C LEU A 152 18.92 -4.93 15.09
N LEU A 153 17.88 -5.30 15.86
CA LEU A 153 16.51 -5.40 15.38
C LEU A 153 15.83 -4.02 15.39
N ARG A 154 15.56 -3.48 14.20
CA ARG A 154 14.97 -2.14 14.01
C ARG A 154 13.46 -2.20 13.92
N TYR A 155 12.95 -2.99 12.98
CA TYR A 155 11.52 -3.10 12.70
C TYR A 155 11.14 -4.55 12.41
N ALA A 156 9.86 -4.85 12.58
CA ALA A 156 9.22 -5.97 11.91
C ALA A 156 8.11 -5.43 11.00
N VAL A 157 8.04 -5.98 9.79
CA VAL A 157 6.95 -5.77 8.85
C VAL A 157 6.21 -7.09 8.74
N LEU A 158 4.95 -7.10 9.15
CA LEU A 158 4.07 -8.24 9.01
C LEU A 158 3.05 -7.93 7.91
N ARG A 159 2.97 -8.80 6.92
CA ARG A 159 1.89 -8.82 5.93
C ARG A 159 1.03 -10.03 6.17
N MET A 160 -0.27 -9.84 6.27
CA MET A 160 -1.26 -10.90 6.35
C MET A 160 -1.96 -11.01 4.99
N GLY A 161 -2.18 -12.22 4.51
CA GLY A 161 -3.04 -12.45 3.35
C GLY A 161 -4.48 -12.06 3.70
N TRP A 162 -5.15 -11.37 2.81
CA TRP A 162 -6.55 -10.97 3.01
C TRP A 162 -7.52 -12.08 2.61
N ARG A 163 -7.24 -12.73 1.49
CA ARG A 163 -8.04 -13.84 0.97
C ARG A 163 -7.31 -15.20 1.06
N THR A 164 -6.17 -15.21 1.75
CA THR A 164 -5.39 -16.44 2.00
C THR A 164 -5.03 -16.53 3.47
N ASP A 165 -4.75 -17.76 3.91
CA ASP A 165 -4.30 -18.02 5.29
C ASP A 165 -2.77 -18.03 5.36
N GLU A 166 -2.15 -16.95 4.85
CA GLU A 166 -0.70 -16.79 4.81
C GLU A 166 -0.26 -15.51 5.52
N ALA A 167 0.92 -15.55 6.12
CA ALA A 167 1.57 -14.37 6.68
C ALA A 167 3.05 -14.35 6.31
N MET A 168 3.57 -13.16 6.02
CA MET A 168 4.98 -12.91 5.77
C MET A 168 5.54 -11.95 6.81
N LEU A 169 6.52 -12.42 7.56
CA LEU A 169 7.26 -11.63 8.56
C LEU A 169 8.60 -11.20 7.99
N THR A 170 8.82 -9.89 7.84
CA THR A 170 10.12 -9.33 7.46
C THR A 170 10.76 -8.65 8.66
N LEU A 171 11.89 -9.18 9.12
CA LEU A 171 12.72 -8.57 10.16
C LEU A 171 13.64 -7.54 9.51
N VAL A 172 13.58 -6.29 9.98
CA VAL A 172 14.50 -5.24 9.54
C VAL A 172 15.62 -5.10 10.57
N THR A 173 16.85 -5.28 10.12
CA THR A 173 18.03 -5.30 10.98
C THR A 173 19.08 -4.30 10.51
N SER A 174 19.90 -3.79 11.45
CA SER A 174 21.01 -2.88 11.12
C SER A 174 22.18 -3.57 10.42
N GLN A 175 22.29 -4.89 10.57
CA GLN A 175 23.34 -5.73 9.98
C GLN A 175 22.83 -7.12 9.66
N ARG A 176 23.58 -7.86 8.84
CA ARG A 176 23.18 -9.16 8.29
C ARG A 176 23.28 -10.31 9.29
N GLN A 177 24.19 -10.24 10.26
CA GLN A 177 24.38 -11.29 11.23
C GLN A 177 23.27 -11.31 12.28
N LEU A 178 22.62 -12.45 12.46
CA LEU A 178 21.62 -12.70 13.49
C LEU A 178 22.19 -13.66 14.53
N PRO A 179 22.34 -13.24 15.80
CA PRO A 179 22.73 -14.14 16.87
C PRO A 179 21.72 -15.30 17.02
N ARG A 180 22.20 -16.49 17.33
CA ARG A 180 21.37 -17.68 17.56
C ARG A 180 20.35 -17.95 16.44
N TYR A 181 20.72 -17.64 15.20
CA TYR A 181 19.90 -17.61 14.00
C TYR A 181 18.87 -18.76 13.92
N ARG A 182 19.34 -20.03 13.97
CA ARG A 182 18.44 -21.20 13.78
C ARG A 182 17.33 -21.24 14.83
N ALA A 183 17.70 -21.20 16.10
CA ALA A 183 16.75 -21.26 17.20
C ALA A 183 15.78 -20.09 17.24
N PHE A 184 16.26 -18.88 16.85
CA PHE A 184 15.40 -17.70 16.76
C PHE A 184 14.37 -17.86 15.65
N ILE A 185 14.77 -18.27 14.44
CA ILE A 185 13.83 -18.48 13.32
C ILE A 185 12.82 -19.58 13.63
N GLU A 186 13.24 -20.70 14.24
CA GLU A 186 12.32 -21.75 14.70
C GLU A 186 11.31 -21.26 15.74
N ALA A 187 11.72 -20.34 16.63
CA ALA A 187 10.81 -19.74 17.58
C ALA A 187 9.78 -18.82 16.89
N LEU A 188 10.20 -18.06 15.88
CA LEU A 188 9.30 -17.20 15.11
C LEU A 188 8.26 -18.01 14.31
N GLN A 189 8.65 -19.15 13.73
CA GLN A 189 7.73 -20.06 13.03
C GLN A 189 6.60 -20.58 13.93
N ARG A 190 6.89 -20.77 15.22
CA ARG A 190 5.90 -21.30 16.20
C ARG A 190 4.94 -20.25 16.73
N ILE A 191 5.14 -18.97 16.42
CA ILE A 191 4.27 -17.88 16.86
C ILE A 191 2.86 -18.05 16.28
N ASP A 192 2.80 -18.32 14.97
CA ASP A 192 1.53 -18.47 14.25
C ASP A 192 1.73 -19.37 13.03
N GLY A 193 0.85 -20.34 12.85
CA GLY A 193 0.92 -21.31 11.75
C GLY A 193 0.77 -20.71 10.35
N ARG A 194 0.22 -19.49 10.25
CA ARG A 194 0.09 -18.74 9.00
C ARG A 194 1.41 -18.16 8.51
N ILE A 195 2.45 -18.09 9.34
CA ILE A 195 3.77 -17.56 8.92
C ILE A 195 4.43 -18.54 7.94
N THR A 196 4.14 -18.35 6.65
CA THR A 196 4.71 -19.14 5.55
C THR A 196 6.05 -18.62 5.07
N THR A 197 6.39 -17.37 5.40
CA THR A 197 7.63 -16.71 4.99
C THR A 197 8.22 -15.89 6.11
N ILE A 198 9.52 -16.05 6.36
CA ILE A 198 10.30 -15.15 7.21
C ILE A 198 11.46 -14.61 6.36
N ALA A 199 11.53 -13.29 6.22
CA ALA A 199 12.59 -12.58 5.52
C ALA A 199 13.43 -11.74 6.49
N GLN A 200 14.67 -11.47 6.13
CA GLN A 200 15.49 -10.41 6.72
C GLN A 200 15.78 -9.35 5.68
N ASN A 201 15.50 -8.10 6.04
CA ASN A 201 15.93 -6.94 5.29
C ASN A 201 16.99 -6.20 6.09
N VAL A 202 18.14 -5.92 5.49
CA VAL A 202 19.25 -5.22 6.14
C VAL A 202 19.19 -3.74 5.80
N ASN A 203 18.98 -2.91 6.80
CA ASN A 203 18.99 -1.47 6.66
C ASN A 203 19.93 -0.81 7.69
N PRO A 204 21.19 -0.57 7.33
CA PRO A 204 22.17 0.10 8.19
C PRO A 204 22.01 1.63 8.18
N ARG A 205 21.20 2.20 7.30
CA ARG A 205 21.12 3.65 7.08
C ARG A 205 20.38 4.35 8.22
N VAL A 206 20.88 5.54 8.58
CA VAL A 206 20.22 6.45 9.51
C VAL A 206 19.26 7.33 8.70
N THR A 207 18.10 6.81 8.37
CA THR A 207 17.05 7.49 7.59
C THR A 207 15.67 7.02 8.03
N ASN A 208 14.63 7.76 7.66
CA ASN A 208 13.24 7.38 7.90
C ASN A 208 12.76 6.20 7.03
N ALA A 209 13.58 5.74 6.07
CA ALA A 209 13.24 4.57 5.27
C ALA A 209 13.35 3.30 6.11
N ILE A 210 12.27 2.56 6.21
CA ILE A 210 12.21 1.32 7.00
C ILE A 210 13.03 0.22 6.35
N LEU A 211 12.86 0.00 5.04
CA LEU A 211 13.53 -1.07 4.30
C LEU A 211 14.84 -0.59 3.67
N GLY A 212 15.84 -1.46 3.72
CA GLY A 212 17.10 -1.34 2.98
C GLY A 212 17.05 -2.10 1.65
N ASN A 213 18.21 -2.21 1.00
CA ASN A 213 18.31 -2.81 -0.35
C ASN A 213 18.69 -4.31 -0.31
N ASP A 214 19.22 -4.83 0.81
CA ASP A 214 19.62 -6.24 0.95
C ASP A 214 18.51 -7.01 1.66
N THR A 215 17.92 -7.97 0.95
CA THR A 215 16.84 -8.82 1.50
C THR A 215 17.13 -10.28 1.20
N ARG A 216 16.96 -11.14 2.20
CA ARG A 216 17.09 -12.59 2.06
C ARG A 216 15.96 -13.32 2.76
N ILE A 217 15.60 -14.46 2.26
CA ILE A 217 14.66 -15.38 2.90
C ILE A 217 15.39 -16.17 3.98
N LEU A 218 14.82 -16.22 5.15
CA LEU A 218 15.32 -16.98 6.30
C LEU A 218 14.57 -18.29 6.48
N PHE A 219 13.29 -18.32 6.08
CA PHE A 219 12.43 -19.49 6.16
C PHE A 219 11.30 -19.42 5.13
N GLY A 220 10.92 -20.56 4.59
CA GLY A 220 9.71 -20.78 3.83
C GLY A 220 9.74 -20.25 2.41
N ARG A 221 8.60 -19.73 1.97
CA ARG A 221 8.41 -19.23 0.60
C ARG A 221 9.12 -17.90 0.39
N THR A 222 9.35 -17.54 -0.88
CA THR A 222 9.97 -16.25 -1.24
C THR A 222 8.96 -15.11 -1.30
N HIS A 223 7.66 -15.41 -1.30
CA HIS A 223 6.55 -14.48 -1.48
C HIS A 223 5.39 -14.83 -0.56
N LEU A 224 4.59 -13.83 -0.22
CA LEU A 224 3.24 -14.00 0.29
C LEU A 224 2.29 -14.09 -0.89
N ARG A 225 1.38 -15.05 -0.89
CA ARG A 225 0.31 -15.15 -1.87
C ARG A 225 -0.97 -14.51 -1.35
N ASP A 226 -1.61 -13.67 -2.16
CA ASP A 226 -2.91 -13.08 -1.87
C ASP A 226 -3.76 -12.96 -3.13
N GLN A 227 -5.02 -12.56 -3.00
CA GLN A 227 -5.95 -12.38 -4.11
C GLN A 227 -6.59 -10.99 -4.06
N LEU A 228 -6.79 -10.40 -5.23
CA LEU A 228 -7.42 -9.08 -5.40
C LEU A 228 -8.17 -9.04 -6.74
N LEU A 229 -9.45 -8.70 -6.74
CA LEU A 229 -10.28 -8.60 -7.95
C LEU A 229 -10.15 -9.80 -8.90
N GLY A 230 -10.21 -11.03 -8.35
CA GLY A 230 -10.11 -12.26 -9.13
C GLY A 230 -8.68 -12.68 -9.51
N CYS A 231 -7.68 -11.79 -9.42
CA CYS A 231 -6.28 -12.11 -9.68
C CYS A 231 -5.56 -12.62 -8.45
N THR A 232 -4.59 -13.51 -8.67
CA THR A 232 -3.66 -14.02 -7.65
C THR A 232 -2.33 -13.28 -7.75
N PHE A 233 -1.79 -12.84 -6.62
CA PHE A 233 -0.54 -12.12 -6.54
C PHE A 233 0.46 -12.78 -5.60
N ASP A 234 1.67 -13.02 -6.08
CA ASP A 234 2.85 -13.30 -5.27
C ASP A 234 3.56 -11.97 -4.95
N ILE A 235 3.67 -11.65 -3.67
CA ILE A 235 4.14 -10.36 -3.16
C ILE A 235 5.48 -10.59 -2.46
N SER A 236 6.56 -10.01 -2.97
CA SER A 236 7.87 -10.10 -2.33
C SER A 236 7.98 -9.25 -1.05
N PRO A 237 8.94 -9.52 -0.16
CA PRO A 237 9.07 -8.79 1.12
C PRO A 237 9.18 -7.28 1.00
N THR A 238 9.76 -6.79 -0.11
CA THR A 238 9.99 -5.35 -0.36
C THR A 238 9.00 -4.74 -1.34
N ALA A 239 8.13 -5.52 -1.97
CA ALA A 239 7.15 -5.02 -2.92
C ALA A 239 6.20 -4.02 -2.26
N PHE A 240 5.78 -3.02 -3.04
CA PHE A 240 4.62 -2.22 -2.68
C PHE A 240 3.36 -3.08 -2.88
N TYR A 241 2.49 -3.07 -1.90
CA TYR A 241 1.15 -3.65 -1.96
C TYR A 241 0.28 -2.89 -0.98
N GLN A 242 -0.92 -2.54 -1.38
CA GLN A 242 -1.84 -1.71 -0.60
C GLN A 242 -2.14 -2.30 0.78
N THR A 243 -2.32 -1.45 1.77
CA THR A 243 -2.46 -1.91 3.18
C THR A 243 -3.89 -2.23 3.58
N ASN A 244 -4.88 -1.70 2.86
CA ASN A 244 -6.31 -1.88 3.08
C ASN A 244 -6.91 -2.59 1.86
N PRO A 245 -6.87 -3.92 1.80
CA PRO A 245 -7.26 -4.67 0.61
C PRO A 245 -8.73 -4.47 0.23
N ALA A 246 -9.62 -4.35 1.20
CA ALA A 246 -11.05 -4.11 0.93
C ALA A 246 -11.27 -2.78 0.18
N GLN A 247 -10.61 -1.70 0.60
CA GLN A 247 -10.69 -0.42 -0.11
C GLN A 247 -9.82 -0.40 -1.37
N THR A 248 -8.82 -1.25 -1.47
CA THR A 248 -8.03 -1.43 -2.70
C THR A 248 -8.91 -2.00 -3.82
N GLU A 249 -9.77 -2.97 -3.53
CA GLU A 249 -10.72 -3.46 -4.54
C GLU A 249 -11.66 -2.35 -5.02
N VAL A 250 -12.15 -1.50 -4.11
CA VAL A 250 -12.97 -0.33 -4.47
C VAL A 250 -12.18 0.66 -5.34
N LEU A 251 -10.96 1.00 -4.93
CA LEU A 251 -10.09 1.94 -5.64
C LEU A 251 -9.75 1.45 -7.06
N TYR A 252 -9.37 0.17 -7.17
CA TYR A 252 -8.98 -0.43 -8.44
C TYR A 252 -10.18 -0.66 -9.35
N GLN A 253 -11.34 -1.04 -8.80
CA GLN A 253 -12.56 -1.15 -9.59
C GLN A 253 -12.96 0.19 -10.20
N LEU A 254 -12.90 1.29 -9.41
CA LEU A 254 -13.15 2.64 -9.92
C LEU A 254 -12.15 3.05 -11.01
N ALA A 255 -10.89 2.65 -10.86
CA ALA A 255 -9.87 2.90 -11.88
C ALA A 255 -10.16 2.09 -13.16
N ILE A 256 -10.47 0.80 -13.03
CA ILE A 256 -10.79 -0.10 -14.14
C ILE A 256 -12.05 0.37 -14.89
N ASP A 257 -13.12 0.70 -14.16
CA ASP A 257 -14.35 1.27 -14.73
C ASP A 257 -14.05 2.57 -15.48
N GLY A 258 -13.17 3.41 -14.90
CA GLY A 258 -12.73 4.67 -15.49
C GLY A 258 -11.90 4.49 -16.77
N MET A 259 -11.21 3.37 -16.96
CA MET A 259 -10.43 3.09 -18.17
C MET A 259 -11.34 2.93 -19.41
N GLY A 260 -12.53 2.35 -19.24
CA GLY A 260 -13.46 2.09 -20.36
C GLY A 260 -12.74 1.38 -21.50
N LEU A 261 -12.14 0.22 -21.18
CA LEU A 261 -11.34 -0.55 -22.14
C LEU A 261 -12.22 -1.12 -23.25
N GLU A 262 -11.71 -1.08 -24.46
CA GLU A 262 -12.34 -1.56 -25.68
C GLU A 262 -11.48 -2.62 -26.37
N GLU A 263 -12.07 -3.38 -27.30
CA GLU A 263 -11.37 -4.42 -28.05
C GLU A 263 -10.12 -3.86 -28.76
N GLY A 264 -8.97 -4.48 -28.50
CA GLY A 264 -7.69 -4.13 -29.12
C GLY A 264 -7.00 -2.91 -28.49
N ASP A 265 -7.48 -2.37 -27.36
CA ASP A 265 -6.83 -1.28 -26.64
C ASP A 265 -5.45 -1.66 -26.11
N VAL A 266 -4.56 -0.70 -26.11
CA VAL A 266 -3.26 -0.73 -25.42
C VAL A 266 -3.38 0.12 -24.14
N LEU A 267 -3.40 -0.54 -22.98
CA LEU A 267 -3.34 0.07 -21.66
C LEU A 267 -1.88 0.22 -21.21
N MET A 268 -1.45 1.43 -20.92
CA MET A 268 -0.19 1.66 -20.21
C MET A 268 -0.47 1.87 -18.72
N ASP A 269 0.12 1.01 -17.86
CA ASP A 269 0.13 1.15 -16.40
C ASP A 269 1.49 1.76 -15.99
N ALA A 270 1.54 3.07 -15.88
CA ALA A 270 2.72 3.81 -15.47
C ALA A 270 2.82 3.82 -13.94
N TYR A 271 4.00 3.50 -13.41
CA TYR A 271 4.28 3.21 -12.00
C TYR A 271 3.64 1.90 -11.52
N CYS A 272 3.64 0.86 -12.36
CA CYS A 272 2.85 -0.36 -12.17
C CYS A 272 3.21 -1.20 -10.93
N GLY A 273 4.35 -0.96 -10.26
CA GLY A 273 4.80 -1.74 -9.12
C GLY A 273 4.91 -3.23 -9.44
N SER A 274 4.13 -4.07 -8.77
CA SER A 274 4.00 -5.52 -9.03
C SER A 274 2.90 -5.86 -10.06
N GLY A 275 2.45 -4.89 -10.84
CA GLY A 275 1.49 -5.06 -11.93
C GLY A 275 0.03 -5.16 -11.49
N THR A 276 -0.30 -4.74 -10.27
CA THR A 276 -1.62 -5.03 -9.69
C THR A 276 -2.78 -4.39 -10.43
N ILE A 277 -2.68 -3.11 -10.81
CA ILE A 277 -3.76 -2.41 -11.53
C ILE A 277 -3.90 -2.96 -12.95
N GLY A 278 -2.79 -3.01 -13.69
CA GLY A 278 -2.80 -3.46 -15.08
C GLY A 278 -3.26 -4.90 -15.25
N LEU A 279 -2.87 -5.82 -14.36
CA LEU A 279 -3.30 -7.22 -14.41
C LEU A 279 -4.78 -7.38 -14.03
N CYS A 280 -5.25 -6.68 -12.99
CA CYS A 280 -6.69 -6.68 -12.66
C CYS A 280 -7.53 -6.09 -13.81
N ALA A 281 -7.04 -5.06 -14.51
CA ALA A 281 -7.72 -4.48 -15.65
C ALA A 281 -7.76 -5.45 -16.85
N ALA A 282 -6.65 -6.16 -17.14
CA ALA A 282 -6.61 -7.19 -18.18
C ALA A 282 -7.55 -8.36 -17.87
N GLN A 283 -7.59 -8.81 -16.61
CA GLN A 283 -8.50 -9.86 -16.18
C GLN A 283 -9.96 -9.44 -16.35
N ALA A 284 -10.30 -8.23 -15.87
CA ALA A 284 -11.67 -7.72 -15.99
C ALA A 284 -12.11 -7.55 -17.46
N ALA A 285 -11.21 -7.11 -18.35
CA ALA A 285 -11.46 -7.03 -19.78
C ALA A 285 -11.68 -8.43 -20.38
N SER A 286 -10.81 -9.40 -20.04
CA SER A 286 -10.93 -10.79 -20.49
C SER A 286 -12.26 -11.43 -20.03
N ASP A 287 -12.67 -11.20 -18.79
CA ASP A 287 -13.94 -11.69 -18.24
C ASP A 287 -15.15 -11.09 -18.96
N ALA A 288 -15.00 -9.87 -19.50
CA ALA A 288 -16.00 -9.21 -20.35
C ALA A 288 -15.91 -9.60 -21.84
N GLY A 289 -14.98 -10.48 -22.21
CA GLY A 289 -14.75 -10.89 -23.60
C GLY A 289 -14.02 -9.85 -24.46
N VAL A 290 -13.28 -8.91 -23.84
CA VAL A 290 -12.53 -7.83 -24.47
C VAL A 290 -11.04 -8.16 -24.42
N ASN A 291 -10.36 -8.18 -25.56
CA ASN A 291 -8.91 -8.40 -25.61
C ASN A 291 -8.16 -7.06 -25.57
N VAL A 292 -7.24 -6.95 -24.62
CA VAL A 292 -6.41 -5.76 -24.44
C VAL A 292 -4.95 -6.14 -24.31
N GLN A 293 -4.04 -5.17 -24.58
CA GLN A 293 -2.62 -5.30 -24.30
C GLN A 293 -2.24 -4.38 -23.14
N VAL A 294 -1.44 -4.87 -22.20
CA VAL A 294 -0.96 -4.10 -21.06
C VAL A 294 0.54 -3.87 -21.14
N ILE A 295 0.96 -2.61 -20.95
CA ILE A 295 2.36 -2.20 -20.84
C ILE A 295 2.56 -1.65 -19.42
N GLY A 296 3.18 -2.42 -18.54
CA GLY A 296 3.53 -1.96 -17.20
C GLY A 296 4.95 -1.39 -17.15
N VAL A 297 5.12 -0.20 -16.59
CA VAL A 297 6.43 0.47 -16.46
C VAL A 297 6.70 0.74 -14.98
N GLU A 298 7.85 0.26 -14.48
CA GLU A 298 8.27 0.43 -13.09
C GLU A 298 9.80 0.50 -13.00
N ARG A 299 10.30 1.44 -12.20
CA ARG A 299 11.74 1.62 -11.97
C ARG A 299 12.36 0.54 -11.09
N ASN A 300 11.58 -0.03 -10.16
CA ASN A 300 12.04 -1.06 -9.24
C ASN A 300 12.09 -2.42 -9.93
N ALA A 301 13.29 -2.93 -10.20
CA ALA A 301 13.49 -4.23 -10.84
C ALA A 301 12.83 -5.41 -10.08
N ALA A 302 12.74 -5.34 -8.75
CA ALA A 302 12.05 -6.36 -7.95
C ALA A 302 10.52 -6.31 -8.20
N GLY A 303 9.94 -5.11 -8.32
CA GLY A 303 8.55 -4.94 -8.70
C GLY A 303 8.25 -5.54 -10.08
N ILE A 304 9.11 -5.30 -11.06
CA ILE A 304 8.98 -5.88 -12.41
C ILE A 304 9.10 -7.42 -12.38
N ALA A 305 10.00 -7.96 -11.55
CA ALA A 305 10.12 -9.42 -11.41
C ALA A 305 8.83 -10.02 -10.82
N ASP A 306 8.24 -9.36 -9.83
CA ASP A 306 6.95 -9.75 -9.27
C ASP A 306 5.82 -9.60 -10.31
N ALA A 307 5.77 -8.49 -11.06
CA ALA A 307 4.75 -8.26 -12.08
C ALA A 307 4.74 -9.34 -13.17
N LYS A 308 5.93 -9.73 -13.68
CA LYS A 308 6.07 -10.82 -14.65
C LYS A 308 5.59 -12.16 -14.09
N ARG A 309 5.94 -12.46 -12.83
CA ARG A 309 5.46 -13.68 -12.17
C ARG A 309 3.94 -13.64 -11.98
N ASN A 310 3.40 -12.51 -11.57
CA ASN A 310 1.97 -12.33 -11.37
C ASN A 310 1.20 -12.46 -12.70
N ALA A 311 1.74 -11.98 -13.81
CA ALA A 311 1.16 -12.23 -15.12
C ALA A 311 1.07 -13.73 -15.44
N GLN A 312 2.15 -14.49 -15.20
CA GLN A 312 2.15 -15.94 -15.40
C GLN A 312 1.15 -16.66 -14.48
N LEU A 313 1.06 -16.25 -13.20
CA LEU A 313 0.11 -16.84 -12.25
C LEU A 313 -1.35 -16.69 -12.67
N ASN A 314 -1.66 -15.65 -13.44
CA ASN A 314 -3.01 -15.35 -13.91
C ASN A 314 -3.21 -15.67 -15.40
N ASN A 315 -2.24 -16.32 -16.06
CA ASN A 315 -2.26 -16.64 -17.51
C ASN A 315 -2.42 -15.40 -18.41
N LEU A 316 -1.84 -14.27 -17.98
CA LEU A 316 -1.90 -12.97 -18.67
C LEU A 316 -0.55 -12.59 -19.33
N GLU A 317 0.45 -13.47 -19.32
CA GLU A 317 1.80 -13.18 -19.86
C GLU A 317 1.80 -12.92 -21.38
N GLN A 318 0.79 -13.36 -22.09
CA GLN A 318 0.65 -13.12 -23.53
C GLN A 318 0.10 -11.73 -23.86
N CYS A 319 -0.65 -11.13 -22.95
CA CYS A 319 -1.25 -9.81 -23.14
C CYS A 319 -0.60 -8.71 -22.26
N ALA A 320 0.26 -9.07 -21.29
CA ALA A 320 0.89 -8.09 -20.39
C ALA A 320 2.43 -8.15 -20.49
N ARG A 321 3.06 -7.05 -20.88
CA ARG A 321 4.51 -6.87 -20.87
C ARG A 321 4.94 -5.87 -19.80
N PHE A 322 6.05 -6.16 -19.10
CA PHE A 322 6.56 -5.34 -18.01
C PHE A 322 7.99 -4.89 -18.29
N ILE A 323 8.23 -3.58 -18.12
CA ILE A 323 9.44 -2.89 -18.51
C ILE A 323 10.07 -2.25 -17.28
N ASN A 324 11.34 -2.62 -17.02
CA ASN A 324 12.10 -2.02 -15.92
C ASN A 324 12.75 -0.73 -16.39
N ASP A 325 12.07 0.39 -16.18
CA ASP A 325 12.54 1.71 -16.55
C ASP A 325 11.88 2.79 -15.67
N ASP A 326 12.43 4.00 -15.72
CA ASP A 326 11.76 5.18 -15.20
C ASP A 326 10.58 5.56 -16.11
N ALA A 327 9.40 5.76 -15.52
CA ALA A 327 8.17 6.04 -16.28
C ALA A 327 8.32 7.26 -17.21
N THR A 328 8.94 8.35 -16.74
CA THR A 328 9.17 9.55 -17.54
C THR A 328 10.07 9.26 -18.75
N SER A 329 11.16 8.53 -18.52
CA SER A 329 12.12 8.18 -19.57
C SER A 329 11.52 7.27 -20.63
N TYR A 330 10.76 6.25 -20.19
CA TYR A 330 10.06 5.35 -21.10
C TYR A 330 9.02 6.08 -21.94
N MET A 331 8.14 6.86 -21.31
CA MET A 331 7.05 7.55 -21.98
C MET A 331 7.54 8.59 -23.00
N LYS A 332 8.65 9.27 -22.73
CA LYS A 332 9.29 10.15 -23.72
C LYS A 332 9.69 9.39 -24.97
N ARG A 333 10.40 8.27 -24.83
CA ARG A 333 10.82 7.44 -25.97
C ARG A 333 9.61 6.84 -26.70
N ALA A 334 8.60 6.38 -25.98
CA ALA A 334 7.37 5.85 -26.54
C ALA A 334 6.64 6.91 -27.39
N ALA A 335 6.58 8.16 -26.92
CA ALA A 335 6.02 9.29 -27.66
C ALA A 335 6.84 9.60 -28.93
N GLU A 336 8.17 9.64 -28.83
CA GLU A 336 9.08 9.87 -29.96
C GLU A 336 8.98 8.78 -31.03
N LEU A 337 8.76 7.54 -30.62
CA LEU A 337 8.62 6.38 -31.53
C LEU A 337 7.19 6.20 -32.06
N GLY A 338 6.23 7.01 -31.61
CA GLY A 338 4.83 6.87 -31.97
C GLY A 338 4.21 5.56 -31.48
N GLU A 339 4.65 5.07 -30.31
CA GLU A 339 4.09 3.85 -29.69
C GLU A 339 2.61 4.08 -29.33
N ARG A 340 1.72 3.19 -29.78
CA ARG A 340 0.29 3.30 -29.53
C ARG A 340 -0.01 3.07 -28.06
N VAL A 341 -0.75 3.99 -27.44
CA VAL A 341 -1.35 3.88 -26.12
C VAL A 341 -2.74 4.50 -26.18
N ASP A 342 -3.77 3.70 -25.96
CA ASP A 342 -5.16 4.14 -26.01
C ASP A 342 -5.64 4.63 -24.67
N VAL A 343 -5.22 3.96 -23.60
CA VAL A 343 -5.57 4.28 -22.22
C VAL A 343 -4.30 4.33 -21.36
N LEU A 344 -4.16 5.37 -20.55
CA LEU A 344 -3.04 5.50 -19.62
C LEU A 344 -3.56 5.50 -18.17
N CYS A 345 -3.00 4.62 -17.34
CA CYS A 345 -3.21 4.62 -15.90
C CYS A 345 -1.98 5.16 -15.17
N PHE A 346 -2.18 6.12 -14.27
CA PHE A 346 -1.17 6.62 -13.36
C PHE A 346 -1.46 6.22 -11.92
N ASP A 347 -0.44 5.74 -11.19
CA ASP A 347 -0.42 5.67 -9.72
C ASP A 347 0.94 6.17 -9.20
N PRO A 348 1.24 7.47 -9.35
CA PRO A 348 2.55 8.02 -9.01
C PRO A 348 2.77 8.12 -7.50
N PRO A 349 4.03 8.30 -7.04
CA PRO A 349 4.32 8.58 -5.65
C PRO A 349 3.70 9.91 -5.19
N ARG A 350 3.71 10.17 -3.87
CA ARG A 350 3.12 11.37 -3.25
C ARG A 350 3.55 12.72 -3.85
N ALA A 351 4.67 12.77 -4.55
CA ALA A 351 5.15 13.96 -5.26
C ALA A 351 4.37 14.26 -6.55
N GLY A 352 3.54 13.33 -7.01
CA GLY A 352 2.88 13.40 -8.31
C GLY A 352 3.81 13.03 -9.45
N SER A 353 3.37 13.28 -10.68
CA SER A 353 4.17 13.07 -11.89
C SER A 353 5.08 14.28 -12.18
N THR A 354 6.16 14.05 -12.95
CA THR A 354 7.03 15.14 -13.40
C THR A 354 6.39 15.89 -14.59
N PRO A 355 6.66 17.19 -14.77
CA PRO A 355 6.19 17.91 -15.95
C PRO A 355 6.55 17.19 -17.26
N ALA A 356 7.75 16.66 -17.35
CA ALA A 356 8.21 15.92 -18.54
C ALA A 356 7.45 14.60 -18.77
N CYS A 357 6.95 13.94 -17.72
CA CYS A 357 6.06 12.78 -17.83
C CYS A 357 4.69 13.20 -18.38
N LEU A 358 4.16 14.31 -17.87
CA LEU A 358 2.87 14.86 -18.31
C LEU A 358 2.94 15.37 -19.76
N ASP A 359 4.05 16.02 -20.17
CA ASP A 359 4.29 16.42 -21.57
C ASP A 359 4.32 15.19 -22.49
N ALA A 360 5.01 14.12 -22.09
CA ALA A 360 5.05 12.87 -22.84
C ALA A 360 3.66 12.23 -22.95
N THR A 361 2.85 12.30 -21.86
CA THR A 361 1.46 11.86 -21.91
C THR A 361 0.65 12.61 -22.97
N CYS A 362 0.77 13.94 -22.99
CA CYS A 362 0.10 14.77 -23.99
C CYS A 362 0.55 14.44 -25.42
N ALA A 363 1.85 14.19 -25.62
CA ALA A 363 2.42 13.80 -26.91
C ALA A 363 1.95 12.41 -27.39
N MET A 364 1.85 11.42 -26.49
CA MET A 364 1.30 10.09 -26.80
C MET A 364 -0.19 10.14 -27.09
N ALA A 365 -0.88 11.13 -26.54
CA ALA A 365 -2.28 11.44 -26.81
C ALA A 365 -3.27 10.28 -26.57
N PRO A 366 -3.19 9.54 -25.43
CA PRO A 366 -4.20 8.52 -25.13
C PRO A 366 -5.61 9.12 -25.12
N ARG A 367 -6.61 8.36 -25.56
CA ARG A 367 -8.01 8.84 -25.53
C ARG A 367 -8.52 9.07 -24.11
N ARG A 368 -7.95 8.32 -23.14
CA ARG A 368 -8.36 8.38 -21.73
C ARG A 368 -7.18 8.23 -20.80
N ILE A 369 -7.22 8.99 -19.71
CA ILE A 369 -6.24 8.90 -18.61
C ILE A 369 -7.00 8.61 -17.33
N VAL A 370 -6.56 7.59 -16.58
CA VAL A 370 -7.04 7.31 -15.22
C VAL A 370 -5.90 7.63 -14.26
N TYR A 371 -6.13 8.59 -13.38
CA TYR A 371 -5.12 9.05 -12.44
C TYR A 371 -5.54 8.67 -11.00
N VAL A 372 -4.90 7.64 -10.44
CA VAL A 372 -5.00 7.26 -9.02
C VAL A 372 -4.00 8.09 -8.24
N SER A 373 -4.38 8.67 -7.10
CA SER A 373 -3.47 9.50 -6.31
C SER A 373 -3.73 9.41 -4.81
N CYS A 374 -2.65 9.21 -4.05
CA CYS A 374 -2.65 9.31 -2.59
C CYS A 374 -2.38 10.76 -2.08
N ASN A 375 -2.24 11.73 -2.98
CA ASN A 375 -2.04 13.14 -2.67
C ASN A 375 -2.82 14.04 -3.64
N PRO A 376 -4.07 14.39 -3.30
CA PRO A 376 -4.93 15.21 -4.15
C PRO A 376 -4.34 16.57 -4.53
N GLN A 377 -3.48 17.19 -3.68
CA GLN A 377 -2.84 18.48 -3.99
C GLN A 377 -1.92 18.39 -5.22
N THR A 378 -1.10 17.33 -5.30
CA THR A 378 -0.25 17.11 -6.47
C THR A 378 -1.06 16.70 -7.68
N GLN A 379 -2.15 15.98 -7.48
CA GLN A 379 -3.06 15.59 -8.57
C GLN A 379 -3.73 16.80 -9.22
N VAL A 380 -4.19 17.79 -8.45
CA VAL A 380 -4.73 19.05 -9.00
C VAL A 380 -3.70 19.77 -9.88
N ARG A 381 -2.44 19.87 -9.43
CA ARG A 381 -1.34 20.45 -10.22
C ARG A 381 -1.14 19.70 -11.54
N ASP A 382 -1.13 18.39 -11.48
CA ASP A 382 -0.85 17.54 -12.64
C ASP A 382 -2.04 17.54 -13.62
N ILE A 383 -3.27 17.56 -13.12
CA ILE A 383 -4.49 17.71 -13.96
C ILE A 383 -4.51 19.08 -14.64
N GLU A 384 -4.11 20.15 -13.97
CA GLU A 384 -3.97 21.50 -14.60
C GLU A 384 -2.97 21.46 -15.77
N HIS A 385 -1.88 20.68 -15.64
CA HIS A 385 -0.91 20.50 -16.73
C HIS A 385 -1.52 19.72 -17.91
N LEU A 386 -2.20 18.60 -17.61
CA LEU A 386 -2.88 17.78 -18.63
C LEU A 386 -3.99 18.56 -19.35
N ALA A 387 -4.70 19.44 -18.61
CA ALA A 387 -5.73 20.31 -19.19
C ALA A 387 -5.18 21.24 -20.28
N ARG A 388 -3.98 21.80 -20.06
CA ARG A 388 -3.27 22.59 -21.09
C ARG A 388 -2.88 21.74 -22.31
N GLY A 389 -2.71 20.44 -22.11
CA GLY A 389 -2.44 19.44 -23.15
C GLY A 389 -3.71 18.93 -23.86
N GLY A 390 -4.89 19.50 -23.61
CA GLY A 390 -6.14 19.14 -24.27
C GLY A 390 -6.95 18.04 -23.58
N TYR A 391 -6.74 17.81 -22.28
CA TYR A 391 -7.54 16.86 -21.51
C TYR A 391 -8.55 17.60 -20.62
N ARG A 392 -9.72 17.01 -20.44
CA ARG A 392 -10.74 17.47 -19.49
C ARG A 392 -11.00 16.41 -18.42
N LEU A 393 -11.19 16.86 -17.21
CA LEU A 393 -11.66 16.01 -16.13
C LEU A 393 -13.14 15.66 -16.35
N THR A 394 -13.48 14.36 -16.37
CA THR A 394 -14.85 13.90 -16.58
C THR A 394 -15.44 13.21 -15.36
N ARG A 395 -14.58 12.70 -14.45
CA ARG A 395 -14.99 12.11 -13.19
C ARG A 395 -13.91 12.26 -12.13
N LEU A 396 -14.32 12.46 -10.89
CA LEU A 396 -13.43 12.44 -9.72
C LEU A 396 -14.12 11.72 -8.56
N THR A 397 -13.54 10.60 -8.11
CA THR A 397 -14.07 9.82 -7.00
C THR A 397 -13.04 9.71 -5.89
N PRO A 398 -13.31 10.29 -4.71
CA PRO A 398 -12.44 10.10 -3.54
C PRO A 398 -12.74 8.78 -2.83
N VAL A 399 -11.67 8.16 -2.27
CA VAL A 399 -11.72 6.85 -1.59
C VAL A 399 -11.04 6.94 -0.23
N ASP A 400 -11.72 6.46 0.81
CA ASP A 400 -11.15 6.40 2.16
C ASP A 400 -10.29 5.14 2.36
N MET A 401 -9.09 5.15 1.77
CA MET A 401 -8.11 4.08 1.95
C MET A 401 -7.55 3.99 3.38
N PHE A 402 -7.57 5.11 4.11
CA PHE A 402 -6.99 5.25 5.44
C PHE A 402 -8.00 5.80 6.45
N PRO A 403 -9.01 4.99 6.86
CA PRO A 403 -9.93 5.38 7.93
C PRO A 403 -9.20 5.84 9.19
N HIS A 404 -9.84 6.71 9.95
CA HIS A 404 -9.29 7.32 11.18
C HIS A 404 -8.08 8.24 10.97
N THR A 405 -7.84 8.66 9.74
CA THR A 405 -6.82 9.67 9.38
C THR A 405 -7.41 10.71 8.42
N GLU A 406 -6.69 11.79 8.19
CA GLU A 406 -7.05 12.85 7.23
C GLU A 406 -6.81 12.45 5.76
N HIS A 407 -6.04 11.38 5.53
CA HIS A 407 -5.65 10.97 4.19
C HIS A 407 -6.85 10.46 3.38
N VAL A 408 -6.90 10.86 2.12
CA VAL A 408 -7.85 10.40 1.11
C VAL A 408 -7.08 10.06 -0.16
N GLU A 409 -7.50 9.02 -0.86
CA GLU A 409 -7.06 8.76 -2.21
C GLU A 409 -8.15 9.15 -3.20
N THR A 410 -7.77 9.45 -4.43
CA THR A 410 -8.69 9.91 -5.46
C THR A 410 -8.43 9.19 -6.78
N VAL A 411 -9.49 8.86 -7.47
CA VAL A 411 -9.46 8.38 -8.86
C VAL A 411 -10.05 9.47 -9.75
N ALA A 412 -9.23 10.04 -10.62
CA ALA A 412 -9.65 11.02 -11.61
C ALA A 412 -9.65 10.36 -12.99
N VAL A 413 -10.71 10.58 -13.76
CA VAL A 413 -10.80 10.16 -15.16
C VAL A 413 -10.74 11.41 -16.02
N LEU A 414 -9.82 11.44 -16.97
CA LEU A 414 -9.67 12.52 -17.93
C LEU A 414 -9.86 11.94 -19.35
N GLU A 415 -10.52 12.72 -20.19
CA GLU A 415 -10.72 12.42 -21.60
C GLU A 415 -10.09 13.52 -22.45
N ARG A 416 -9.63 13.13 -23.62
CA ARG A 416 -9.13 14.08 -24.61
C ARG A 416 -10.32 14.92 -25.13
N ALA A 417 -10.17 16.25 -25.09
CA ALA A 417 -11.19 17.20 -25.55
C ALA A 417 -11.36 17.22 -27.07
#